data_7c841949a9bf5bb386c1e8cf3f51eb0b
#
_entry.id   7c841949a9bf5bb386c1e8cf3f51eb0b
#
_cell.length_a   1.000
_cell.length_b   1.000
_cell.length_c   1.000
_cell.angle_alpha   90.00
_cell.angle_beta   90.00
_cell.angle_gamma   90.00
#
_symmetry.space_group_name_H-M   'P 1'
#
loop_
_entity.id
_entity.type
_entity.pdbx_description
1 polymer ?
#
loop_
_entity_poly.entity_id
_entity_poly.type
_entity_poly.pdbx_seq_one_letter_code
_entity_poly.pdbx_strand_id
1 'polypeptide(L)' 'MYLSEAIRIRINNLITQNNLNGNKLALYSGINRSNINRFLRGKNKSIKIESITLICQGLNISLKDFFDDDVFKDVDIND' A
#
# COMPACT_ATOMS: atom_id res chain seq x y z
N MET A 1 -0.12 13.91 -8.89
CA MET A 1 -0.72 12.63 -8.42
C MET A 1 -1.06 12.76 -6.94
N TYR A 2 -2.23 12.30 -6.55
CA TYR A 2 -2.63 12.33 -5.14
C TYR A 2 -1.86 11.29 -4.32
N LEU A 3 -1.67 11.58 -3.04
CA LEU A 3 -0.94 10.69 -2.13
C LEU A 3 -1.56 9.29 -2.06
N SER A 4 -2.87 9.20 -1.97
CA SER A 4 -3.56 7.90 -1.93
C SER A 4 -3.29 7.06 -3.18
N GLU A 5 -3.23 7.71 -4.33
CA GLU A 5 -2.93 7.08 -5.60
C GLU A 5 -1.50 6.57 -5.63
N ALA A 6 -0.56 7.39 -5.15
CA ALA A 6 0.86 7.00 -5.07
C ALA A 6 1.03 5.79 -4.15
N ILE A 7 0.35 5.79 -3.00
CA ILE A 7 0.40 4.66 -2.06
C ILE A 7 -0.16 3.39 -2.72
N ARG A 8 -1.27 3.52 -3.45
CA ARG A 8 -1.87 2.38 -4.15
C ARG A 8 -0.91 1.79 -5.18
N ILE A 9 -0.28 2.64 -5.98
CA ILE A 9 0.71 2.21 -6.97
C ILE A 9 1.87 1.50 -6.29
N ARG A 10 2.38 2.08 -5.20
CA ARG A 10 3.50 1.49 -4.45
C ARG A 10 3.16 0.11 -3.93
N ILE A 11 1.97 -0.06 -3.34
CA ILE A 11 1.53 -1.35 -2.82
C ILE A 11 1.39 -2.37 -3.95
N ASN A 12 0.79 -1.97 -5.08
CA ASN A 12 0.64 -2.86 -6.22
C ASN A 12 1.99 -3.30 -6.79
N ASN A 13 2.97 -2.38 -6.83
CA ASN A 13 4.32 -2.72 -7.27
C ASN A 13 4.99 -3.70 -6.31
N LEU A 14 4.82 -3.53 -5.01
CA LEU A 14 5.35 -4.46 -4.01
C LEU A 14 4.69 -5.83 -4.12
N ILE A 15 3.40 -5.88 -4.36
CA ILE A 15 2.67 -7.13 -4.60
C ILE A 15 3.29 -7.87 -5.78
N THR A 16 3.49 -7.18 -6.90
CA THR A 16 4.07 -7.76 -8.10
C THR A 16 5.51 -8.22 -7.87
N GLN A 17 6.32 -7.40 -7.23
CA GLN A 17 7.72 -7.71 -6.95
C GLN A 17 7.88 -8.94 -6.05
N ASN A 18 6.92 -9.18 -5.17
CA ASN A 18 6.95 -10.30 -4.23
C ASN A 18 6.11 -11.50 -4.68
N ASN A 19 5.60 -11.48 -5.90
CA ASN A 19 4.76 -12.54 -6.45
C ASN A 19 3.54 -12.85 -5.58
N LEU A 20 2.90 -11.78 -5.07
CA LEU A 20 1.73 -11.87 -4.22
C LEU A 20 0.47 -11.44 -4.97
N ASN A 21 -0.65 -11.46 -4.27
CA ASN A 21 -1.88 -10.80 -4.66
C ASN A 21 -2.46 -10.10 -3.44
N GLY A 22 -3.56 -9.39 -3.60
CA GLY A 22 -4.16 -8.65 -2.49
C GLY A 22 -4.57 -9.55 -1.33
N ASN A 23 -5.05 -10.76 -1.62
CA ASN A 23 -5.47 -11.71 -0.59
C ASN A 23 -4.28 -12.19 0.25
N LYS A 24 -3.16 -12.51 -0.39
CA LYS A 24 -1.94 -12.92 0.32
C LYS A 24 -1.33 -11.77 1.10
N LEU A 25 -1.36 -10.57 0.53
CA LEU A 25 -0.89 -9.39 1.26
C LEU A 25 -1.71 -9.17 2.53
N ALA A 26 -3.04 -9.29 2.46
CA ALA A 26 -3.91 -9.17 3.62
C ALA A 26 -3.57 -10.21 4.68
N LEU A 27 -3.32 -11.46 4.25
CA LEU A 27 -2.95 -12.53 5.16
C LEU A 27 -1.63 -12.22 5.91
N TYR A 28 -0.59 -11.81 5.17
CA TYR A 28 0.71 -11.52 5.77
C TYR A 28 0.70 -10.28 6.65
N SER A 29 -0.17 -9.33 6.34
CA SER A 29 -0.26 -8.05 7.05
C SER A 29 -1.21 -8.08 8.23
N GLY A 30 -2.09 -9.10 8.31
CA GLY A 30 -3.13 -9.15 9.32
C GLY A 30 -4.24 -8.12 9.11
N ILE A 31 -4.41 -7.62 7.88
CA ILE A 31 -5.45 -6.66 7.54
C ILE A 31 -6.62 -7.39 6.90
N ASN A 32 -7.84 -6.87 7.12
CA ASN A 32 -9.03 -7.42 6.51
C ASN A 32 -8.90 -7.40 4.98
N ARG A 33 -9.13 -8.55 4.35
CA ARG A 33 -9.00 -8.73 2.90
C ARG A 33 -9.88 -7.77 2.12
N SER A 34 -11.11 -7.55 2.56
CA SER A 34 -12.02 -6.63 1.88
C SER A 34 -11.51 -5.20 1.89
N ASN A 35 -10.89 -4.76 2.99
CA ASN A 35 -10.34 -3.41 3.11
C ASN A 35 -9.15 -3.23 2.17
N ILE A 36 -8.23 -4.18 2.13
CA ILE A 36 -7.10 -4.16 1.20
C ILE A 36 -7.60 -4.09 -0.25
N ASN A 37 -8.50 -4.97 -0.63
CA ASN A 37 -8.97 -5.04 -2.00
C ASN A 37 -9.72 -3.78 -2.42
N ARG A 38 -10.54 -3.20 -1.53
CA ARG A 38 -11.21 -1.92 -1.82
C ARG A 38 -10.22 -0.80 -2.08
N PHE A 39 -9.19 -0.71 -1.24
CA PHE A 39 -8.16 0.31 -1.43
C PHE A 39 -7.41 0.11 -2.74
N LEU A 40 -7.01 -1.12 -3.05
CA LEU A 40 -6.28 -1.43 -4.28
C LEU A 40 -7.11 -1.16 -5.54
N ARG A 41 -8.43 -1.24 -5.45
CA ARG A 41 -9.34 -0.94 -6.55
C ARG A 41 -9.73 0.54 -6.64
N GLY A 42 -9.22 1.36 -5.74
CA GLY A 42 -9.52 2.79 -5.72
C GLY A 42 -10.87 3.15 -5.11
N LYS A 43 -11.55 2.21 -4.44
CA LYS A 43 -12.85 2.45 -3.81
C LYS A 43 -12.74 3.18 -2.48
N ASN A 44 -11.68 2.93 -1.73
CA ASN A 44 -11.32 3.70 -0.54
C ASN A 44 -10.21 4.66 -0.93
N LYS A 45 -10.41 5.95 -0.64
CA LYS A 45 -9.47 7.00 -1.05
C LYS A 45 -8.38 7.25 -0.03
N SER A 46 -8.45 6.64 1.14
CA SER A 46 -7.43 6.81 2.17
C SER A 46 -7.08 5.47 2.79
N ILE A 47 -5.90 5.41 3.36
CA ILE A 47 -5.42 4.25 4.11
C ILE A 47 -4.72 4.79 5.35
N LYS A 48 -4.92 4.14 6.48
CA LYS A 48 -4.29 4.55 7.74
C LYS A 48 -2.82 4.22 7.71
N ILE A 49 -2.00 5.04 8.37
CA ILE A 49 -0.57 4.78 8.48
C ILE A 49 -0.31 3.46 9.23
N GLU A 50 -1.15 3.11 10.18
CA GLU A 50 -1.07 1.82 10.87
C GLU A 50 -1.19 0.65 9.89
N SER A 51 -2.10 0.76 8.92
CA SER A 51 -2.25 -0.27 7.89
C SER A 51 -1.00 -0.37 7.02
N ILE A 52 -0.41 0.76 6.65
CA ILE A 52 0.86 0.77 5.91
C ILE A 52 1.95 0.09 6.71
N THR A 53 2.02 0.36 8.01
CA THR A 53 3.00 -0.27 8.91
C THR A 53 2.81 -1.79 8.94
N LEU A 54 1.57 -2.27 9.01
CA LEU A 54 1.27 -3.70 8.97
C LEU A 54 1.68 -4.34 7.64
N ILE A 55 1.46 -3.64 6.53
CA ILE A 55 1.91 -4.10 5.21
C ILE A 55 3.43 -4.22 5.19
N CYS A 56 4.13 -3.22 5.70
CA CYS A 56 5.59 -3.25 5.76
C CYS A 56 6.09 -4.43 6.59
N GLN A 57 5.47 -4.70 7.74
CA GLN A 57 5.81 -5.84 8.57
C GLN A 57 5.58 -7.15 7.82
N GLY A 58 4.45 -7.26 7.13
CA GLY A 58 4.12 -8.45 6.35
C GLY A 58 5.10 -8.71 5.20
N LEU A 59 5.65 -7.65 4.62
CA LEU A 59 6.62 -7.74 3.53
C LEU A 59 8.07 -7.68 4.00
N ASN A 60 8.29 -7.51 5.30
CA ASN A 60 9.63 -7.40 5.91
C ASN A 60 10.44 -6.23 5.33
N ILE A 61 9.79 -5.08 5.20
CA ILE A 61 10.44 -3.83 4.81
C ILE A 61 10.16 -2.77 5.87
N SER A 62 10.99 -1.72 5.92
CA SER A 62 10.78 -0.59 6.82
C SER A 62 9.81 0.42 6.21
N LEU A 63 9.24 1.30 7.04
CA LEU A 63 8.47 2.44 6.54
C LEU A 63 9.32 3.34 5.65
N LYS A 64 10.59 3.51 5.99
CA LYS A 64 11.53 4.26 5.18
C LYS A 64 11.63 3.66 3.77
N ASP A 65 11.81 2.35 3.69
CA ASP A 65 11.91 1.65 2.40
C ASP A 65 10.62 1.77 1.61
N PHE A 66 9.47 1.69 2.29
CA PHE A 66 8.17 1.82 1.63
C PHE A 66 8.06 3.16 0.91
N PHE A 67 8.43 4.26 1.57
CA PHE A 67 8.29 5.61 1.02
C PHE A 67 9.49 6.06 0.19
N ASP A 68 10.54 5.25 0.12
CA ASP A 68 11.71 5.53 -0.72
C ASP A 68 11.48 5.02 -2.14
N ASP A 69 10.63 5.74 -2.87
CA ASP A 69 10.22 5.37 -4.23
C ASP A 69 9.87 6.64 -4.99
N ASP A 70 10.21 6.66 -6.28
CA ASP A 70 9.95 7.82 -7.15
C ASP A 70 8.48 8.17 -7.25
N VAL A 71 7.57 7.23 -7.01
CA VAL A 71 6.14 7.48 -7.06
C VAL A 71 5.71 8.57 -6.06
N PHE A 72 6.47 8.78 -4.99
CA PHE A 72 6.16 9.78 -3.96
C PHE A 72 6.78 11.15 -4.22
N LYS A 73 7.46 11.32 -5.36
CA LYS A 73 8.25 12.53 -5.62
C LYS A 73 7.40 13.79 -5.79
N ASP A 74 6.26 13.67 -6.46
CA ASP A 74 5.39 14.80 -6.79
C ASP A 74 3.95 14.47 -6.37
N VAL A 75 3.71 14.37 -5.07
CA VAL A 75 2.39 14.03 -4.56
C VAL A 75 1.65 15.26 -4.05
N ASP A 76 0.34 15.28 -4.30
CA ASP A 76 -0.58 16.25 -3.76
C ASP A 76 -1.32 15.63 -2.57
N ILE A 77 -1.57 16.44 -1.54
CA ILE A 77 -2.26 15.95 -0.34
C ILE A 77 -3.78 16.13 -0.42
N ASN A 78 -4.27 16.90 -1.38
CA ASN A 78 -5.70 17.18 -1.52
C ASN A 78 -6.31 16.24 -2.57
N ASP A 79 -6.87 15.19 -2.09
CA ASP A 79 -7.64 14.28 -2.95
C ASP A 79 -8.99 14.86 -3.31
#